data_334c3c824fa6361b9d0cff5fcf5f2d41
#
_entry.id   334c3c824fa6361b9d0cff5fcf5f2d41
#
_cell.length_a   1.000
_cell.length_b   1.000
_cell.length_c   1.000
_cell.angle_alpha   90.00
_cell.angle_beta   90.00
_cell.angle_gamma   90.00
#
_symmetry.space_group_name_H-M   'P 1'
#
loop_
_entity.id
_entity.type
_entity.pdbx_description
1 polymer ?
#
loop_
_entity_poly.entity_id
_entity_poly.type
_entity_poly.pdbx_seq_one_letter_code
_entity_poly.pdbx_strand_id
1 'polypeptide(L)'
;MSYYIDTNIFDYSALAHPVYGKACKHIIDDIQNKKIEAYCSFLVPIELLGSLARIDAEKAAIAVAAFFSLPIGMIQIDEWVLQEAASIMLDSGISYDSVHAACMRRKGLETIITEDTKDWKKIKNVKIIRPLEYQRLVKTRK
;
A
#
# COMPACT_ATOMS: atom_id res chain seq x y z
N MET A 1 4.72 10.99 -10.55
CA MET A 1 3.41 10.57 -10.03
C MET A 1 3.56 9.98 -8.65
N SER A 2 2.64 10.30 -7.77
CA SER A 2 2.70 9.93 -6.36
C SER A 2 1.57 8.95 -6.03
N TYR A 3 1.91 7.88 -5.33
CA TYR A 3 0.97 6.81 -4.98
C TYR A 3 1.11 6.43 -3.53
N TYR A 4 -0.01 6.09 -2.91
CA TYR A 4 -0.01 5.33 -1.66
C TYR A 4 0.07 3.85 -2.01
N ILE A 5 0.90 3.10 -1.31
CA ILE A 5 1.12 1.67 -1.60
C ILE A 5 0.53 0.86 -0.46
N ASP A 6 -0.45 0.01 -0.78
CA ASP A 6 -1.10 -0.84 0.20
C ASP A 6 -0.21 -2.02 0.60
N THR A 7 -0.47 -2.58 1.76
CA THR A 7 0.30 -3.68 2.34
C THR A 7 0.37 -4.91 1.45
N ASN A 8 -0.72 -5.24 0.74
CA ASN A 8 -0.76 -6.45 -0.08
C ASN A 8 0.29 -6.44 -1.20
N ILE A 9 0.75 -5.28 -1.65
CA ILE A 9 1.81 -5.19 -2.66
C ILE A 9 3.10 -5.82 -2.12
N PHE A 10 3.44 -5.53 -0.87
CA PHE A 10 4.63 -6.07 -0.22
C PHE A 10 4.45 -7.55 0.15
N ASP A 11 3.25 -7.92 0.63
CA ASP A 11 2.92 -9.32 0.95
C ASP A 11 3.08 -10.22 -0.26
N TYR A 12 2.46 -9.86 -1.38
CA TYR A 12 2.46 -10.68 -2.59
C TYR A 12 3.86 -10.80 -3.20
N SER A 13 4.66 -9.75 -3.11
CA SER A 13 6.05 -9.81 -3.56
C SER A 13 6.87 -10.74 -2.67
N ALA A 14 6.76 -10.60 -1.35
CA ALA A 14 7.51 -11.41 -0.38
C ALA A 14 7.16 -12.89 -0.47
N LEU A 15 5.89 -13.21 -0.73
CA LEU A 15 5.41 -14.59 -0.84
C LEU A 15 5.53 -15.16 -2.25
N ALA A 16 6.03 -14.40 -3.21
CA ALA A 16 6.08 -14.78 -4.61
C ALA A 16 4.73 -15.30 -5.11
N HIS A 17 3.66 -14.51 -4.83
CA HIS A 17 2.29 -14.88 -5.19
C HIS A 17 2.23 -15.29 -6.68
N PRO A 18 1.60 -16.45 -7.01
CA PRO A 18 1.67 -16.98 -8.38
C PRO A 18 1.03 -16.08 -9.45
N VAL A 19 0.04 -15.26 -9.07
CA VAL A 19 -0.63 -14.37 -10.01
C VAL A 19 -0.08 -12.94 -9.94
N TYR A 20 0.08 -12.39 -8.74
CA TYR A 20 0.39 -10.98 -8.54
C TYR A 20 1.84 -10.69 -8.15
N GLY A 21 2.60 -11.71 -7.76
CA GLY A 21 3.94 -11.51 -7.21
C GLY A 21 4.90 -10.77 -8.12
N LYS A 22 4.93 -11.11 -9.40
CA LYS A 22 5.82 -10.44 -10.38
C LYS A 22 5.43 -8.98 -10.60
N ALA A 23 4.13 -8.70 -10.70
CA ALA A 23 3.64 -7.33 -10.86
C ALA A 23 3.97 -6.48 -9.63
N CYS A 24 3.78 -7.03 -8.44
CA CYS A 24 4.12 -6.35 -7.18
C CYS A 24 5.62 -6.11 -7.07
N LYS A 25 6.45 -7.09 -7.43
CA LYS A 25 7.90 -6.91 -7.45
C LYS A 25 8.32 -5.80 -8.40
N HIS A 26 7.70 -5.70 -9.57
CA HIS A 26 7.98 -4.61 -10.51
C HIS A 26 7.67 -3.24 -9.89
N ILE A 27 6.55 -3.13 -9.19
CA ILE A 27 6.19 -1.89 -8.49
C ILE A 27 7.28 -1.54 -7.46
N ILE A 28 7.72 -2.52 -6.67
CA ILE A 28 8.76 -2.33 -5.66
C ILE A 28 10.09 -1.92 -6.31
N ASP A 29 10.45 -2.53 -7.44
CA ASP A 29 11.64 -2.16 -8.19
C ASP A 29 11.55 -0.70 -8.69
N ASP A 30 10.38 -0.27 -9.16
CA ASP A 30 10.17 1.11 -9.58
C ASP A 30 10.27 2.09 -8.40
N ILE A 31 9.82 1.69 -7.21
CA ILE A 31 10.03 2.47 -5.99
C ILE A 31 11.52 2.58 -5.69
N GLN A 32 12.22 1.45 -5.69
CA GLN A 32 13.66 1.40 -5.42
C GLN A 32 14.45 2.30 -6.37
N ASN A 33 14.06 2.31 -7.64
CA ASN A 33 14.72 3.08 -8.68
C ASN A 33 14.18 4.51 -8.82
N LYS A 34 13.31 4.92 -7.92
CA LYS A 34 12.72 6.28 -7.87
C LYS A 34 12.00 6.68 -9.16
N LYS A 35 11.42 5.70 -9.84
CA LYS A 35 10.60 5.94 -11.03
C LYS A 35 9.21 6.45 -10.67
N ILE A 36 8.76 6.18 -9.45
CA ILE A 36 7.51 6.69 -8.88
C ILE A 36 7.80 7.22 -7.47
N GLU A 37 6.98 8.15 -7.01
CA GLU A 37 6.99 8.57 -5.61
C GLU A 37 6.00 7.70 -4.84
N ALA A 38 6.51 6.93 -3.88
CA ALA A 38 5.70 6.04 -3.08
C ALA A 38 5.58 6.57 -1.66
N TYR A 39 4.38 6.44 -1.12
CA TYR A 39 4.05 6.81 0.26
C TYR A 39 3.34 5.64 0.94
N CYS A 40 3.63 5.46 2.21
CA CYS A 40 2.95 4.53 3.10
C CYS A 40 2.78 5.20 4.46
N SER A 41 2.01 4.59 5.33
CA SER A 41 2.02 4.91 6.75
C SER A 41 2.67 3.76 7.51
N PHE A 42 2.94 3.96 8.81
CA PHE A 42 3.47 2.88 9.65
C PHE A 42 2.52 1.69 9.80
N LEU A 43 1.24 1.87 9.47
CA LEU A 43 0.30 0.75 9.45
C LEU A 43 0.72 -0.32 8.42
N VAL A 44 1.33 0.08 7.30
CA VAL A 44 1.79 -0.86 6.27
C VAL A 44 2.83 -1.85 6.82
N PRO A 45 3.97 -1.43 7.38
CA PRO A 45 4.91 -2.40 7.93
C PRO A 45 4.39 -3.15 9.15
N ILE A 46 3.47 -2.57 9.93
CA ILE A 46 2.80 -3.28 11.03
C ILE A 46 1.96 -4.43 10.47
N GLU A 47 1.14 -4.17 9.47
CA GLU A 47 0.32 -5.21 8.83
C GLU A 47 1.18 -6.25 8.13
N LEU A 48 2.25 -5.82 7.47
CA LEU A 48 3.19 -6.71 6.80
C LEU A 48 3.84 -7.68 7.79
N LEU A 49 4.30 -7.16 8.93
CA LEU A 49 4.86 -7.98 10.00
C LEU A 49 3.84 -9.03 10.48
N GLY A 50 2.61 -8.59 10.73
CA GLY A 50 1.56 -9.47 11.24
C GLY A 50 1.14 -10.56 10.26
N SER A 51 0.95 -10.20 8.99
CA SER A 51 0.51 -11.15 7.96
C SER A 51 1.59 -12.19 7.65
N LEU A 52 2.85 -11.79 7.55
CA LEU A 52 3.95 -12.72 7.23
C LEU A 52 4.36 -13.55 8.44
N ALA A 53 4.28 -13.02 9.65
CA ALA A 53 4.65 -13.77 10.85
C ALA A 53 3.81 -15.04 11.04
N ARG A 54 2.56 -15.05 10.57
CA ARG A 54 1.69 -16.22 10.62
C ARG A 54 2.18 -17.35 9.71
N ILE A 55 2.97 -17.03 8.70
CA ILE A 55 3.48 -17.99 7.72
C ILE A 55 4.91 -18.37 8.06
N ASP A 56 5.76 -17.37 8.30
CA ASP A 56 7.19 -17.57 8.52
C ASP A 56 7.78 -16.32 9.19
N ALA A 57 8.17 -16.44 10.45
CA ALA A 57 8.70 -15.31 11.23
C ALA A 57 9.97 -14.72 10.62
N GLU A 58 10.83 -15.56 10.03
CA GLU A 58 12.06 -15.10 9.39
C GLU A 58 11.77 -14.26 8.15
N LYS A 59 10.82 -14.70 7.31
CA LYS A 59 10.38 -13.91 6.16
C LYS A 59 9.76 -12.59 6.58
N ALA A 60 9.02 -12.57 7.69
CA ALA A 60 8.44 -11.34 8.22
C ALA A 60 9.53 -10.33 8.59
N ALA A 61 10.56 -10.78 9.30
CA ALA A 61 11.67 -9.92 9.70
C ALA A 61 12.42 -9.37 8.49
N ILE A 62 12.70 -10.23 7.50
CA ILE A 62 13.39 -9.84 6.27
C ILE A 62 12.55 -8.83 5.48
N ALA A 63 11.26 -9.07 5.35
CA ALA A 63 10.36 -8.18 4.59
C ALA A 63 10.24 -6.79 5.21
N VAL A 64 10.16 -6.71 6.55
CA VAL A 64 10.09 -5.43 7.25
C VAL A 64 11.40 -4.66 7.09
N ALA A 65 12.55 -5.33 7.22
CA ALA A 65 13.85 -4.70 6.98
C ALA A 65 13.97 -4.18 5.54
N ALA A 66 13.55 -4.99 4.57
CA ALA A 66 13.55 -4.59 3.15
C ALA A 66 12.63 -3.40 2.90
N PHE A 67 11.45 -3.38 3.52
CA PHE A 67 10.52 -2.25 3.41
C PHE A 67 11.21 -0.94 3.82
N PHE A 68 11.87 -0.92 4.97
CA PHE A 68 12.51 0.30 5.48
C PHE A 68 13.77 0.69 4.69
N SER A 69 14.30 -0.18 3.83
CA SER A 69 15.39 0.17 2.92
C SER A 69 14.92 0.89 1.66
N LEU A 70 13.61 0.87 1.37
CA LEU A 70 13.04 1.52 0.19
C LEU A 70 12.88 3.03 0.40
N PRO A 71 13.01 3.85 -0.66
CA PRO A 71 12.79 5.29 -0.57
C PRO A 71 11.28 5.62 -0.57
N ILE A 72 10.61 5.28 0.52
CA ILE A 72 9.18 5.51 0.71
C ILE A 72 8.98 6.68 1.68
N GLY A 73 8.11 7.62 1.29
CA GLY A 73 7.69 8.69 2.20
C GLY A 73 6.73 8.13 3.24
N MET A 74 7.09 8.26 4.52
CA MET A 74 6.26 7.74 5.61
C MET A 74 5.33 8.82 6.13
N ILE A 75 4.04 8.52 6.18
CA ILE A 75 2.99 9.41 6.68
C ILE A 75 2.75 9.08 8.13
N GLN A 76 2.81 10.10 8.99
CA GLN A 76 2.60 9.93 10.42
C GLN A 76 1.14 9.65 10.74
N ILE A 77 0.90 8.67 11.62
CA ILE A 77 -0.41 8.37 12.17
C ILE A 77 -0.51 9.07 13.53
N ASP A 78 -1.36 10.07 13.61
CA ASP A 78 -1.59 10.85 14.83
C ASP A 78 -3.09 10.89 15.15
N GLU A 79 -3.45 11.67 16.16
CA GLU A 79 -4.85 11.82 16.57
C GLU A 79 -5.74 12.30 15.43
N TRP A 80 -5.27 13.29 14.64
CA TRP A 80 -6.03 13.79 13.49
C TRP A 80 -6.34 12.67 12.49
N VAL A 81 -5.34 11.85 12.16
CA VAL A 81 -5.49 10.74 11.22
C VAL A 81 -6.53 9.74 11.75
N LEU A 82 -6.47 9.40 13.04
CA LEU A 82 -7.40 8.43 13.62
C LEU A 82 -8.84 8.97 13.69
N GLN A 83 -9.02 10.26 13.99
CA GLN A 83 -10.35 10.87 13.97
C GLN A 83 -10.91 10.93 12.56
N GLU A 84 -10.10 11.27 11.56
CA GLU A 84 -10.50 11.25 10.16
C GLU A 84 -10.84 9.83 9.70
N ALA A 85 -10.04 8.85 10.13
CA ALA A 85 -10.31 7.43 9.85
C ALA A 85 -11.65 7.00 10.41
N ALA A 86 -11.99 7.41 11.63
CA ALA A 86 -13.28 7.11 12.25
C ALA A 86 -14.44 7.67 11.40
N SER A 87 -14.29 8.89 10.90
CA SER A 87 -15.29 9.51 10.01
C SER A 87 -15.43 8.72 8.69
N ILE A 88 -14.33 8.34 8.07
CA ILE A 88 -14.33 7.53 6.85
C ILE A 88 -14.99 6.18 7.10
N MET A 89 -14.72 5.56 8.24
CA MET A 89 -15.29 4.27 8.64
C MET A 89 -16.81 4.37 8.76
N LEU A 90 -17.33 5.45 9.37
CA LEU A 90 -18.76 5.66 9.49
C LEU A 90 -19.45 5.75 8.13
N ASP A 91 -18.81 6.40 7.16
CA ASP A 91 -19.37 6.54 5.81
C ASP A 91 -19.25 5.26 4.99
N SER A 92 -18.15 4.53 5.12
CA SER A 92 -17.81 3.41 4.23
C SER A 92 -18.05 2.02 4.84
N GLY A 93 -18.04 1.91 6.17
CA GLY A 93 -18.13 0.64 6.87
C GLY A 93 -16.82 -0.15 6.91
N ILE A 94 -15.70 0.49 6.57
CA ILE A 94 -14.39 -0.17 6.47
C ILE A 94 -13.50 0.26 7.63
N SER A 95 -12.87 -0.71 8.35
CA SER A 95 -12.11 -0.37 9.54
C SER A 95 -10.66 0.06 9.25
N TYR A 96 -9.74 -0.88 9.06
CA TYR A 96 -8.31 -0.52 8.94
C TYR A 96 -7.96 0.24 7.65
N ASP A 97 -8.64 -0.04 6.55
CA ASP A 97 -8.42 0.70 5.30
C ASP A 97 -8.81 2.18 5.44
N SER A 98 -9.68 2.50 6.39
CA SER A 98 -10.00 3.89 6.72
C SER A 98 -8.78 4.65 7.25
N VAL A 99 -7.88 3.98 7.98
CA VAL A 99 -6.64 4.60 8.47
C VAL A 99 -5.72 4.92 7.30
N HIS A 100 -5.56 3.98 6.36
CA HIS A 100 -4.80 4.22 5.14
C HIS A 100 -5.38 5.40 4.34
N ALA A 101 -6.71 5.43 4.20
CA ALA A 101 -7.39 6.51 3.48
C ALA A 101 -7.21 7.87 4.15
N ALA A 102 -7.24 7.90 5.48
CA ALA A 102 -6.98 9.14 6.24
C ALA A 102 -5.55 9.63 6.04
N CYS A 103 -4.59 8.72 6.01
CA CYS A 103 -3.19 9.05 5.70
C CYS A 103 -3.06 9.64 4.30
N MET A 104 -3.75 9.05 3.32
CA MET A 104 -3.78 9.58 1.96
C MET A 104 -4.31 11.02 1.92
N ARG A 105 -5.40 11.29 2.62
CA ARG A 105 -6.00 12.63 2.69
C ARG A 105 -5.03 13.63 3.31
N ARG A 106 -4.36 13.23 4.38
CA ARG A 106 -3.38 14.10 5.05
C ARG A 106 -2.26 14.53 4.11
N LYS A 107 -1.82 13.63 3.25
CA LYS A 107 -0.73 13.91 2.30
C LYS A 107 -1.24 14.49 0.98
N GLY A 108 -2.54 14.52 0.76
CA GLY A 108 -3.11 14.98 -0.50
C GLY A 108 -2.94 13.98 -1.65
N LEU A 109 -2.87 12.68 -1.32
CA LEU A 109 -2.77 11.62 -2.30
C LEU A 109 -4.16 11.18 -2.76
N GLU A 110 -4.31 10.99 -4.06
CA GLU A 110 -5.59 10.57 -4.66
C GLU A 110 -5.58 9.12 -5.13
N THR A 111 -4.40 8.52 -5.31
CA THR A 111 -4.26 7.21 -5.95
C THR A 111 -3.57 6.23 -5.04
N ILE A 112 -4.17 5.04 -4.91
CA ILE A 112 -3.58 3.91 -4.20
C ILE A 112 -3.28 2.78 -5.18
N ILE A 113 -2.16 2.09 -4.96
CA ILE A 113 -1.88 0.84 -5.65
C ILE A 113 -2.23 -0.28 -4.68
N THR A 114 -3.23 -1.09 -5.03
CA THR A 114 -3.74 -2.17 -4.20
C THR A 114 -4.43 -3.22 -5.06
N GLU A 115 -4.40 -4.47 -4.61
CA GLU A 115 -5.21 -5.55 -5.21
C GLU A 115 -6.58 -5.65 -4.56
N ASP A 116 -6.78 -5.07 -3.39
CA ASP A 116 -8.05 -5.08 -2.66
C ASP A 116 -9.01 -4.02 -3.20
N THR A 117 -9.67 -4.31 -4.31
CA THR A 117 -10.63 -3.37 -4.90
C THR A 117 -11.98 -3.35 -4.18
N LYS A 118 -12.34 -4.46 -3.54
CA LYS A 118 -13.66 -4.63 -2.92
C LYS A 118 -13.93 -3.56 -1.87
N ASP A 119 -13.01 -3.41 -0.93
CA ASP A 119 -13.17 -2.45 0.17
C ASP A 119 -12.84 -1.02 -0.28
N TRP A 120 -11.79 -0.85 -1.08
CA TRP A 120 -11.37 0.47 -1.52
C TRP A 120 -12.40 1.19 -2.39
N LYS A 121 -13.24 0.45 -3.14
CA LYS A 121 -14.35 1.03 -3.92
C LYS A 121 -15.38 1.74 -3.04
N LYS A 122 -15.48 1.39 -1.78
CA LYS A 122 -16.43 2.00 -0.84
C LYS A 122 -15.94 3.34 -0.30
N ILE A 123 -14.68 3.69 -0.52
CA ILE A 123 -14.09 4.95 -0.06
C ILE A 123 -14.14 5.97 -1.20
N LYS A 124 -14.73 7.13 -0.92
CA LYS A 124 -14.91 8.19 -1.92
C LYS A 124 -13.58 8.88 -2.25
N ASN A 125 -13.48 9.35 -3.50
CA ASN A 125 -12.38 10.19 -3.97
C ASN A 125 -11.01 9.50 -3.96
N VAL A 126 -10.99 8.17 -4.10
CA VAL A 126 -9.75 7.41 -4.21
C VAL A 126 -9.73 6.70 -5.56
N LYS A 127 -8.65 6.89 -6.29
CA LYS A 127 -8.38 6.16 -7.53
C LYS A 127 -7.59 4.90 -7.18
N ILE A 128 -7.99 3.78 -7.76
CA ILE A 128 -7.38 2.48 -7.48
C ILE A 128 -6.64 2.02 -8.73
N ILE A 129 -5.37 1.63 -8.56
CA ILE A 129 -4.59 0.97 -9.60
C ILE A 129 -4.19 -0.39 -9.06
N ARG A 130 -4.60 -1.47 -9.76
CA ARG A 130 -4.23 -2.82 -9.41
C ARG A 130 -2.83 -3.15 -9.97
N PRO A 131 -2.09 -4.10 -9.37
CA PRO A 131 -0.74 -4.44 -9.84
C PRO A 131 -0.66 -4.78 -11.33
N LEU A 132 -1.59 -5.57 -11.86
CA LEU A 132 -1.58 -5.92 -13.27
C LEU A 132 -1.90 -4.73 -14.18
N GLU A 133 -2.75 -3.81 -13.72
CA GLU A 133 -3.03 -2.55 -14.43
C GLU A 133 -1.77 -1.65 -14.45
N TYR A 134 -1.07 -1.58 -13.35
CA TYR A 134 0.17 -0.82 -13.25
C TYR A 134 1.19 -1.28 -14.29
N GLN A 135 1.36 -2.58 -14.45
CA GLN A 135 2.26 -3.15 -15.47
C GLN A 135 1.88 -2.69 -16.88
N ARG A 136 0.59 -2.70 -17.19
CA ARG A 136 0.10 -2.26 -18.50
C ARG A 136 0.35 -0.77 -18.74
N LEU A 137 0.10 0.05 -17.72
CA LEU A 137 0.34 1.49 -17.80
C LEU A 137 1.82 1.82 -18.06
N VAL A 138 2.73 1.10 -17.40
CA VAL A 138 4.17 1.28 -17.59
C VAL A 138 4.60 0.85 -18.98
N LYS A 139 4.07 -0.26 -19.50
CA LYS A 139 4.37 -0.73 -20.86
C LYS A 139 3.91 0.26 -21.93
N THR A 140 2.76 0.91 -21.74
CA THR A 140 2.22 1.87 -22.73
C THR A 140 2.98 3.21 -22.74
N ARG A 141 3.72 3.53 -21.67
CA ARG A 141 4.52 4.75 -21.57
C ARG A 141 5.91 4.64 -22.18
N LYS A 142 6.30 3.43 -22.53
CA LYS A 142 7.53 3.17 -23.26
C LYS A 142 7.25 3.23 -24.76
#